data_fd69bd8fa4353c8a857b8ecb4ef44807
#
_entry.id   fd69bd8fa4353c8a857b8ecb4ef44807
#
_cell.length_a   1.000
_cell.length_b   1.000
_cell.length_c   1.000
_cell.angle_alpha   90.00
_cell.angle_beta   90.00
_cell.angle_gamma   90.00
#
_symmetry.space_group_name_H-M   'P 1'
#
loop_
_entity.id
_entity.type
_entity.pdbx_description
1 polymer ?
#
loop_
_entity_poly.entity_id
_entity_poly.type
_entity_poly.pdbx_seq_one_letter_code
_entity_poly.pdbx_strand_id
1 'polypeptide(L)'
;MDGLQSAALEVLERRLDARSSAPIAVAFSGGGDSLALMLAARGFARQTRRKLVALHVDHGLQPPSAAWADQAEATAARLGVPLVRLAWTGPKPSSGLPAAAREARHRLIAEASRSLGARVVLIGHTLDDQLENALMRGAGAPVGALREWAPSPVWPQGRGLFLCRPLLALRRADLRAWLADEGLGWLDDPANADLRYARPRARLALAEGVHGAPILEPDLSPLADLWRVTPWGGVAIDRRGLQRAAPDQAVRLLQIAAACASGAQGLARPGRARGVMARLTGDKAFVVTLGGARIAADVDWMTFEREAGEMERGGLAPITVEAGQTRVWDGRFEITTAAADLRVEALRGHAAGLGDADRAVMLGVAVSARPALPVFRTLDHERAAPRLALRGLRAHIEFESPSCRPLCEDRLAAAAGMTTREAEIGTIARMAKSLRPPYVKAGSKD
;
A
#
# COMPACT_ATOMS: atom_id res chain seq x y z
N MET A 1 -26.11 24.96 -0.57
CA MET A 1 -25.50 24.07 -1.60
C MET A 1 -23.98 24.24 -1.68
N ASP A 2 -23.48 25.45 -1.64
CA ASP A 2 -22.07 25.72 -2.03
C ASP A 2 -20.99 25.21 -1.07
N GLY A 3 -21.26 25.13 0.23
CA GLY A 3 -20.21 24.84 1.22
C GLY A 3 -19.67 23.40 1.23
N LEU A 4 -20.56 22.38 1.16
CA LEU A 4 -20.13 20.96 1.27
C LEU A 4 -19.44 20.48 0.00
N GLN A 5 -20.02 20.83 -1.16
CA GLN A 5 -19.41 20.52 -2.44
C GLN A 5 -18.08 21.26 -2.61
N SER A 6 -18.00 22.53 -2.19
CA SER A 6 -16.79 23.35 -2.20
C SER A 6 -15.69 22.71 -1.35
N ALA A 7 -16.00 22.31 -0.11
CA ALA A 7 -15.03 21.66 0.76
C ALA A 7 -14.46 20.35 0.17
N ALA A 8 -15.32 19.53 -0.44
CA ALA A 8 -14.86 18.33 -1.14
C ALA A 8 -13.99 18.66 -2.36
N LEU A 9 -14.36 19.68 -3.15
CA LEU A 9 -13.60 20.13 -4.30
C LEU A 9 -12.23 20.67 -3.93
N GLU A 10 -12.11 21.45 -2.86
CA GLU A 10 -10.82 21.96 -2.34
C GLU A 10 -9.84 20.81 -2.04
N VAL A 11 -10.34 19.71 -1.47
CA VAL A 11 -9.50 18.53 -1.24
C VAL A 11 -9.09 17.89 -2.55
N LEU A 12 -10.00 17.75 -3.51
CA LEU A 12 -9.70 17.19 -4.83
C LEU A 12 -8.66 18.03 -5.58
N GLU A 13 -8.80 19.36 -5.58
CA GLU A 13 -7.86 20.29 -6.21
C GLU A 13 -6.47 20.25 -5.58
N ARG A 14 -6.41 20.12 -4.26
CA ARG A 14 -5.14 20.01 -3.51
C ARG A 14 -4.43 18.68 -3.78
N ARG A 15 -5.17 17.58 -3.93
CA ARG A 15 -4.62 16.21 -3.99
C ARG A 15 -4.47 15.65 -5.39
N LEU A 16 -5.34 16.01 -6.31
CA LEU A 16 -5.32 15.48 -7.68
C LEU A 16 -4.57 16.42 -8.62
N ASP A 17 -3.94 15.84 -9.63
CA ASP A 17 -3.33 16.60 -10.71
C ASP A 17 -4.36 16.86 -11.82
N ALA A 18 -4.79 18.10 -11.96
CA ALA A 18 -5.76 18.51 -12.99
C ALA A 18 -5.27 18.24 -14.44
N ARG A 19 -3.94 18.12 -14.64
CA ARG A 19 -3.34 17.85 -15.96
C ARG A 19 -3.12 16.37 -16.22
N SER A 20 -3.36 15.50 -15.25
CA SER A 20 -3.19 14.06 -15.42
C SER A 20 -4.20 13.50 -16.41
N SER A 21 -3.75 12.67 -17.35
CA SER A 21 -4.62 11.88 -18.23
C SER A 21 -5.15 10.59 -17.57
N ALA A 22 -4.61 10.21 -16.40
CA ALA A 22 -5.05 9.03 -15.68
C ALA A 22 -6.51 9.19 -15.23
N PRO A 23 -7.36 8.17 -15.34
CA PRO A 23 -8.71 8.23 -14.83
C PRO A 23 -8.75 8.35 -13.31
N ILE A 24 -9.82 8.93 -12.79
CA ILE A 24 -10.14 8.97 -11.37
C ILE A 24 -11.05 7.79 -11.07
N ALA A 25 -10.69 6.92 -10.14
CA ALA A 25 -11.58 5.87 -9.66
C ALA A 25 -12.33 6.35 -8.41
N VAL A 26 -13.63 6.03 -8.31
CA VAL A 26 -14.42 6.25 -7.09
C VAL A 26 -14.99 4.93 -6.60
N ALA A 27 -14.73 4.59 -5.34
CA ALA A 27 -15.33 3.41 -4.71
C ALA A 27 -16.79 3.72 -4.38
N PHE A 28 -17.70 3.11 -5.11
CA PHE A 28 -19.13 3.38 -5.04
C PHE A 28 -19.88 2.16 -4.51
N SER A 29 -20.41 2.25 -3.30
CA SER A 29 -21.20 1.19 -2.68
C SER A 29 -22.72 1.31 -2.93
N GLY A 30 -23.18 2.43 -3.49
CA GLY A 30 -24.58 2.78 -3.59
C GLY A 30 -25.11 3.53 -2.35
N GLY A 31 -24.41 3.54 -1.22
CA GLY A 31 -24.78 4.27 -0.02
C GLY A 31 -24.56 5.77 -0.11
N GLY A 32 -25.22 6.53 0.77
CA GLY A 32 -25.27 8.00 0.71
C GLY A 32 -23.90 8.66 0.68
N ASP A 33 -22.97 8.27 1.56
CA ASP A 33 -21.62 8.87 1.61
C ASP A 33 -20.86 8.68 0.28
N SER A 34 -20.98 7.50 -0.34
CA SER A 34 -20.32 7.20 -1.61
C SER A 34 -21.00 7.89 -2.79
N LEU A 35 -22.33 8.14 -2.71
CA LEU A 35 -23.08 8.90 -3.71
C LEU A 35 -22.72 10.39 -3.67
N ALA A 36 -22.65 10.99 -2.48
CA ALA A 36 -22.20 12.37 -2.29
C ALA A 36 -20.76 12.56 -2.83
N LEU A 37 -19.86 11.61 -2.54
CA LEU A 37 -18.51 11.61 -3.10
C LEU A 37 -18.53 11.56 -4.64
N MET A 38 -19.35 10.71 -5.23
CA MET A 38 -19.43 10.56 -6.68
C MET A 38 -19.91 11.86 -7.35
N LEU A 39 -20.86 12.59 -6.73
CA LEU A 39 -21.31 13.89 -7.21
C LEU A 39 -20.17 14.92 -7.19
N ALA A 40 -19.47 15.06 -6.08
CA ALA A 40 -18.33 15.97 -5.95
C ALA A 40 -17.23 15.63 -6.98
N ALA A 41 -16.88 14.35 -7.09
CA ALA A 41 -15.88 13.86 -8.03
C ALA A 41 -16.28 14.11 -9.50
N ARG A 42 -17.56 13.98 -9.83
CA ARG A 42 -18.10 14.30 -11.16
C ARG A 42 -17.93 15.78 -11.52
N GLY A 43 -18.14 16.67 -10.55
CA GLY A 43 -17.89 18.12 -10.71
C GLY A 43 -16.43 18.37 -11.10
N PHE A 44 -15.49 17.87 -10.30
CA PHE A 44 -14.06 17.98 -10.55
C PHE A 44 -13.63 17.35 -11.90
N ALA A 45 -14.13 16.16 -12.21
CA ALA A 45 -13.80 15.45 -13.45
C ALA A 45 -14.24 16.21 -14.69
N ARG A 46 -15.42 16.88 -14.64
CA ARG A 46 -15.90 17.74 -15.71
C ARG A 46 -15.05 18.99 -15.89
N GLN A 47 -14.69 19.67 -14.80
CA GLN A 47 -13.84 20.87 -14.83
C GLN A 47 -12.46 20.57 -15.42
N THR A 48 -11.87 19.43 -15.06
CA THR A 48 -10.53 19.03 -15.49
C THR A 48 -10.49 18.16 -16.74
N ARG A 49 -11.67 17.82 -17.31
CA ARG A 49 -11.83 16.89 -18.45
C ARG A 49 -11.22 15.52 -18.23
N ARG A 50 -11.13 15.09 -16.97
CA ARG A 50 -10.62 13.75 -16.61
C ARG A 50 -11.75 12.72 -16.69
N LYS A 51 -11.39 11.47 -17.02
CA LYS A 51 -12.32 10.34 -16.94
C LYS A 51 -12.59 10.00 -15.48
N LEU A 52 -13.87 9.82 -15.11
CA LEU A 52 -14.30 9.30 -13.82
C LEU A 52 -14.89 7.91 -14.02
N VAL A 53 -14.53 6.95 -13.19
CA VAL A 53 -15.04 5.57 -13.23
C VAL A 53 -15.45 5.14 -11.84
N ALA A 54 -16.67 4.67 -11.67
CA ALA A 54 -17.18 4.10 -10.43
C ALA A 54 -16.76 2.61 -10.33
N LEU A 55 -16.28 2.19 -9.16
CA LEU A 55 -15.95 0.79 -8.85
C LEU A 55 -16.90 0.30 -7.76
N HIS A 56 -17.76 -0.65 -8.09
CA HIS A 56 -18.69 -1.28 -7.17
C HIS A 56 -18.22 -2.70 -6.86
N VAL A 57 -18.10 -3.02 -5.56
CA VAL A 57 -17.70 -4.36 -5.11
C VAL A 57 -18.90 -5.10 -4.55
N ASP A 58 -19.34 -6.12 -5.24
CA ASP A 58 -20.30 -7.10 -4.74
C ASP A 58 -19.56 -8.15 -3.89
N HIS A 59 -19.88 -8.19 -2.62
CA HIS A 59 -19.30 -9.16 -1.69
C HIS A 59 -19.98 -10.54 -1.73
N GLY A 60 -21.19 -10.63 -2.28
CA GLY A 60 -21.99 -11.87 -2.29
C GLY A 60 -22.28 -12.40 -0.89
N LEU A 61 -22.44 -11.51 0.12
CA LEU A 61 -22.65 -11.89 1.51
C LEU A 61 -24.11 -11.87 1.93
N GLN A 62 -24.96 -11.22 1.16
CA GLN A 62 -26.39 -11.09 1.45
C GLN A 62 -27.22 -11.42 0.22
N PRO A 63 -28.43 -12.00 0.37
CA PRO A 63 -29.29 -12.32 -0.77
C PRO A 63 -29.57 -11.15 -1.72
N PRO A 64 -29.80 -9.89 -1.24
CA PRO A 64 -30.07 -8.76 -2.12
C PRO A 64 -28.83 -8.12 -2.76
N SER A 65 -27.62 -8.65 -2.57
CA SER A 65 -26.39 -8.01 -3.05
C SER A 65 -26.37 -7.78 -4.58
N ALA A 66 -26.95 -8.69 -5.36
CA ALA A 66 -27.09 -8.53 -6.80
C ALA A 66 -28.02 -7.36 -7.17
N ALA A 67 -29.19 -7.26 -6.51
CA ALA A 67 -30.14 -6.16 -6.72
C ALA A 67 -29.54 -4.79 -6.32
N TRP A 68 -28.71 -4.77 -5.27
CA TRP A 68 -27.96 -3.55 -4.88
C TRP A 68 -26.93 -3.16 -5.92
N ALA A 69 -26.25 -4.13 -6.53
CA ALA A 69 -25.32 -3.86 -7.63
C ALA A 69 -26.06 -3.28 -8.85
N ASP A 70 -27.25 -3.82 -9.19
CA ASP A 70 -28.10 -3.29 -10.27
C ASP A 70 -28.53 -1.85 -9.99
N GLN A 71 -28.96 -1.56 -8.76
CA GLN A 71 -29.34 -0.21 -8.36
C GLN A 71 -28.16 0.76 -8.34
N ALA A 72 -26.98 0.33 -7.92
CA ALA A 72 -25.76 1.12 -7.97
C ALA A 72 -25.40 1.46 -9.43
N GLU A 73 -25.50 0.49 -10.34
CA GLU A 73 -25.24 0.71 -11.76
C GLU A 73 -26.25 1.68 -12.38
N ALA A 74 -27.53 1.50 -12.11
CA ALA A 74 -28.57 2.41 -12.58
C ALA A 74 -28.36 3.86 -12.06
N THR A 75 -27.93 4.00 -10.81
CA THR A 75 -27.62 5.32 -10.23
C THR A 75 -26.40 5.96 -10.90
N ALA A 76 -25.31 5.21 -11.12
CA ALA A 76 -24.14 5.70 -11.81
C ALA A 76 -24.46 6.09 -13.26
N ALA A 77 -25.26 5.30 -13.96
CA ALA A 77 -25.71 5.57 -15.33
C ALA A 77 -26.53 6.88 -15.41
N ARG A 78 -27.48 7.12 -14.48
CA ARG A 78 -28.23 8.40 -14.40
C ARG A 78 -27.31 9.60 -14.22
N LEU A 79 -26.19 9.42 -13.52
CA LEU A 79 -25.20 10.47 -13.33
C LEU A 79 -24.19 10.57 -14.49
N GLY A 80 -24.28 9.70 -15.48
CA GLY A 80 -23.35 9.64 -16.61
C GLY A 80 -21.93 9.21 -16.20
N VAL A 81 -21.81 8.38 -15.17
CA VAL A 81 -20.53 7.84 -14.67
C VAL A 81 -20.47 6.35 -15.01
N PRO A 82 -19.49 5.90 -15.85
CA PRO A 82 -19.27 4.48 -16.10
C PRO A 82 -19.00 3.73 -14.79
N LEU A 83 -19.59 2.53 -14.64
CA LEU A 83 -19.41 1.68 -13.47
C LEU A 83 -18.82 0.33 -13.88
N VAL A 84 -17.83 -0.12 -13.10
CA VAL A 84 -17.26 -1.47 -13.18
C VAL A 84 -17.71 -2.25 -11.96
N ARG A 85 -18.40 -3.38 -12.19
CA ARG A 85 -18.76 -4.34 -11.14
C ARG A 85 -17.60 -5.26 -10.86
N LEU A 86 -17.29 -5.41 -9.58
CA LEU A 86 -16.22 -6.29 -9.08
C LEU A 86 -16.86 -7.30 -8.13
N ALA A 87 -16.61 -8.57 -8.32
CA ALA A 87 -17.20 -9.62 -7.49
C ALA A 87 -16.14 -10.27 -6.58
N TRP A 88 -16.43 -10.38 -5.30
CA TRP A 88 -15.65 -11.23 -4.42
C TRP A 88 -16.07 -12.68 -4.58
N THR A 89 -15.36 -13.43 -5.41
CA THR A 89 -15.60 -14.85 -5.69
C THR A 89 -14.84 -15.77 -4.72
N GLY A 90 -15.22 -17.04 -4.70
CA GLY A 90 -14.59 -18.08 -3.89
C GLY A 90 -15.12 -18.20 -2.46
N PRO A 91 -14.53 -19.11 -1.65
CA PRO A 91 -14.99 -19.42 -0.32
C PRO A 91 -14.82 -18.23 0.64
N LYS A 92 -15.79 -18.03 1.51
CA LYS A 92 -15.78 -16.99 2.54
C LYS A 92 -15.30 -17.59 3.86
N PRO A 93 -14.43 -16.90 4.63
CA PRO A 93 -13.98 -17.42 5.91
C PRO A 93 -15.13 -17.47 6.92
N SER A 94 -15.17 -18.51 7.76
CA SER A 94 -16.16 -18.68 8.83
C SER A 94 -15.93 -17.73 10.01
N SER A 95 -14.72 -17.20 10.19
CA SER A 95 -14.35 -16.23 11.22
C SER A 95 -13.63 -15.02 10.63
N GLY A 96 -13.78 -13.84 11.25
CA GLY A 96 -13.13 -12.61 10.76
C GLY A 96 -13.69 -12.08 9.42
N LEU A 97 -14.90 -12.48 9.06
CA LEU A 97 -15.55 -12.13 7.79
C LEU A 97 -15.53 -10.62 7.47
N PRO A 98 -15.78 -9.68 8.41
CA PRO A 98 -15.70 -8.25 8.10
C PRO A 98 -14.29 -7.77 7.69
N ALA A 99 -13.24 -8.33 8.31
CA ALA A 99 -11.86 -8.00 7.96
C ALA A 99 -11.50 -8.57 6.58
N ALA A 100 -11.88 -9.81 6.29
CA ALA A 100 -11.67 -10.44 5.00
C ALA A 100 -12.44 -9.74 3.86
N ALA A 101 -13.68 -9.33 4.11
CA ALA A 101 -14.47 -8.56 3.15
C ALA A 101 -13.83 -7.18 2.86
N ARG A 102 -13.30 -6.52 3.91
CA ARG A 102 -12.56 -5.26 3.73
C ARG A 102 -11.28 -5.46 2.92
N GLU A 103 -10.52 -6.49 3.19
CA GLU A 103 -9.30 -6.82 2.44
C GLU A 103 -9.62 -7.15 0.99
N ALA A 104 -10.60 -8.02 0.73
CA ALA A 104 -11.07 -8.36 -0.60
C ALA A 104 -11.52 -7.12 -1.39
N ARG A 105 -12.29 -6.22 -0.75
CA ARG A 105 -12.71 -4.96 -1.36
C ARG A 105 -11.52 -4.11 -1.80
N HIS A 106 -10.55 -3.89 -0.92
CA HIS A 106 -9.38 -3.08 -1.26
C HIS A 106 -8.53 -3.73 -2.34
N ARG A 107 -8.40 -5.05 -2.34
CA ARG A 107 -7.68 -5.81 -3.37
C ARG A 107 -8.35 -5.68 -4.73
N LEU A 108 -9.64 -5.96 -4.82
CA LEU A 108 -10.40 -5.86 -6.07
C LEU A 108 -10.39 -4.44 -6.65
N ILE A 109 -10.59 -3.43 -5.79
CA ILE A 109 -10.50 -2.02 -6.20
C ILE A 109 -9.09 -1.69 -6.72
N ALA A 110 -8.05 -2.17 -6.04
CA ALA A 110 -6.67 -1.90 -6.44
C ALA A 110 -6.33 -2.55 -7.78
N GLU A 111 -6.73 -3.79 -8.00
CA GLU A 111 -6.53 -4.54 -9.25
C GLU A 111 -7.25 -3.84 -10.41
N ALA A 112 -8.54 -3.50 -10.24
CA ALA A 112 -9.33 -2.79 -11.24
C ALA A 112 -8.77 -1.39 -11.55
N SER A 113 -8.38 -0.63 -10.53
CA SER A 113 -7.78 0.70 -10.71
C SER A 113 -6.49 0.62 -11.53
N ARG A 114 -5.62 -0.35 -11.26
CA ARG A 114 -4.39 -0.57 -12.04
C ARG A 114 -4.68 -0.93 -13.49
N SER A 115 -5.65 -1.82 -13.74
CA SER A 115 -6.06 -2.20 -15.10
C SER A 115 -6.61 -1.01 -15.88
N LEU A 116 -7.26 -0.07 -15.20
CA LEU A 116 -7.78 1.17 -15.79
C LEU A 116 -6.69 2.26 -15.95
N GLY A 117 -5.51 2.08 -15.38
CA GLY A 117 -4.45 3.09 -15.33
C GLY A 117 -4.71 4.20 -14.30
N ALA A 118 -5.67 4.01 -13.37
CA ALA A 118 -5.93 4.96 -12.31
C ALA A 118 -4.84 4.89 -11.22
N ARG A 119 -4.42 6.05 -10.72
CA ARG A 119 -3.44 6.19 -9.64
C ARG A 119 -4.08 6.59 -8.32
N VAL A 120 -5.31 7.09 -8.36
CA VAL A 120 -6.05 7.55 -7.19
C VAL A 120 -7.42 6.92 -7.16
N VAL A 121 -7.82 6.46 -5.98
CA VAL A 121 -9.18 6.00 -5.68
C VAL A 121 -9.79 6.93 -4.63
N LEU A 122 -10.94 7.47 -4.92
CA LEU A 122 -11.73 8.27 -3.99
C LEU A 122 -12.57 7.33 -3.10
N ILE A 123 -12.56 7.59 -1.79
CA ILE A 123 -13.27 6.80 -0.78
C ILE A 123 -14.17 7.71 0.06
N GLY A 124 -15.45 7.38 0.18
CA GLY A 124 -16.47 8.16 0.87
C GLY A 124 -16.46 7.98 2.40
N HIS A 125 -15.28 8.08 3.05
CA HIS A 125 -15.20 8.15 4.51
C HIS A 125 -15.47 9.59 4.97
N THR A 126 -16.19 9.71 6.11
CA THR A 126 -16.65 10.95 6.71
C THR A 126 -15.98 11.20 8.07
N LEU A 127 -16.27 12.34 8.69
CA LEU A 127 -15.89 12.63 10.08
C LEU A 127 -16.49 11.59 11.04
N ASP A 128 -17.72 11.15 10.78
CA ASP A 128 -18.37 10.12 11.58
C ASP A 128 -17.57 8.81 11.58
N ASP A 129 -16.99 8.41 10.45
CA ASP A 129 -16.11 7.22 10.37
C ASP A 129 -14.82 7.37 11.20
N GLN A 130 -14.28 8.59 11.32
CA GLN A 130 -13.13 8.84 12.19
C GLN A 130 -13.50 8.70 13.65
N LEU A 131 -14.64 9.25 14.06
CA LEU A 131 -15.16 9.17 15.43
C LEU A 131 -15.53 7.73 15.80
N GLU A 132 -16.22 7.00 14.90
CA GLU A 132 -16.50 5.57 15.04
C GLU A 132 -15.21 4.77 15.28
N ASN A 133 -14.16 5.02 14.46
CA ASN A 133 -12.87 4.36 14.62
C ASN A 133 -12.19 4.71 15.95
N ALA A 134 -12.32 5.93 16.44
CA ALA A 134 -11.77 6.34 17.75
C ALA A 134 -12.39 5.55 18.88
N LEU A 135 -13.72 5.44 18.91
CA LEU A 135 -14.44 4.64 19.92
C LEU A 135 -14.10 3.15 19.83
N MET A 136 -14.07 2.60 18.61
CA MET A 136 -13.68 1.20 18.40
C MET A 136 -12.26 0.91 18.89
N ARG A 137 -11.30 1.82 18.68
CA ARG A 137 -9.94 1.68 19.18
C ARG A 137 -9.88 1.76 20.70
N GLY A 138 -10.63 2.69 21.31
CA GLY A 138 -10.77 2.78 22.77
C GLY A 138 -11.31 1.49 23.39
N ALA A 139 -12.16 0.76 22.66
CA ALA A 139 -12.67 -0.56 23.03
C ALA A 139 -11.72 -1.72 22.64
N GLY A 140 -10.48 -1.45 22.23
CA GLY A 140 -9.47 -2.45 21.92
C GLY A 140 -9.48 -3.02 20.50
N ALA A 141 -10.35 -2.49 19.60
CA ALA A 141 -10.34 -2.95 18.21
C ALA A 141 -9.09 -2.47 17.45
N PRO A 142 -8.46 -3.31 16.60
CA PRO A 142 -7.25 -2.97 15.87
C PRO A 142 -7.55 -2.11 14.62
N VAL A 143 -8.21 -0.97 14.80
CA VAL A 143 -8.54 -0.04 13.73
C VAL A 143 -7.49 1.06 13.61
N GLY A 144 -7.11 1.40 12.37
CA GLY A 144 -6.17 2.48 12.06
C GLY A 144 -6.85 3.84 11.93
N ALA A 145 -6.03 4.90 11.95
CA ALA A 145 -6.48 6.24 11.60
C ALA A 145 -6.88 6.31 10.12
N LEU A 146 -7.87 7.14 9.83
CA LEU A 146 -8.22 7.50 8.47
C LEU A 146 -7.48 8.80 8.10
N ARG A 147 -6.63 8.74 7.10
CA ARG A 147 -5.95 9.92 6.54
C ARG A 147 -6.64 10.37 5.27
N GLU A 148 -6.70 11.67 5.05
CA GLU A 148 -7.26 12.26 3.82
C GLU A 148 -6.57 11.70 2.56
N TRP A 149 -5.25 11.57 2.64
CA TRP A 149 -4.40 11.00 1.59
C TRP A 149 -3.54 9.89 2.18
N ALA A 150 -3.58 8.71 1.59
CA ALA A 150 -2.82 7.57 2.07
C ALA A 150 -2.55 6.57 0.94
N PRO A 151 -1.43 5.83 0.96
CA PRO A 151 -1.23 4.71 0.05
C PRO A 151 -2.31 3.65 0.26
N SER A 152 -2.58 2.88 -0.78
CA SER A 152 -3.50 1.73 -0.70
C SER A 152 -3.06 0.78 0.42
N PRO A 153 -3.99 0.27 1.25
CA PRO A 153 -3.66 -0.60 2.38
C PRO A 153 -3.30 -2.02 1.97
N VAL A 154 -3.56 -2.41 0.71
CA VAL A 154 -3.25 -3.75 0.21
C VAL A 154 -1.93 -3.78 -0.55
N TRP A 155 -1.14 -4.79 -0.26
CA TRP A 155 0.18 -4.97 -0.86
C TRP A 155 0.33 -6.41 -1.38
N PRO A 156 0.88 -6.63 -2.58
CA PRO A 156 1.45 -5.66 -3.54
C PRO A 156 0.44 -5.08 -4.55
N GLN A 157 -0.85 -5.46 -4.51
CA GLN A 157 -1.85 -5.07 -5.50
C GLN A 157 -2.03 -3.55 -5.58
N GLY A 158 -1.97 -2.88 -4.43
CA GLY A 158 -2.14 -1.43 -4.30
C GLY A 158 -0.87 -0.59 -4.52
N ARG A 159 0.23 -1.18 -5.03
CA ARG A 159 1.46 -0.43 -5.29
C ARG A 159 1.24 0.71 -6.28
N GLY A 160 1.72 1.90 -5.95
CA GLY A 160 1.54 3.10 -6.77
C GLY A 160 0.11 3.65 -6.78
N LEU A 161 -0.79 3.12 -5.95
CA LEU A 161 -2.17 3.57 -5.81
C LEU A 161 -2.38 4.28 -4.48
N PHE A 162 -3.04 5.44 -4.52
CA PHE A 162 -3.38 6.23 -3.34
C PHE A 162 -4.88 6.33 -3.14
N LEU A 163 -5.30 6.38 -1.88
CA LEU A 163 -6.67 6.63 -1.48
C LEU A 163 -6.80 8.10 -1.08
N CYS A 164 -7.75 8.81 -1.68
CA CYS A 164 -8.14 10.17 -1.29
C CYS A 164 -9.53 10.14 -0.65
N ARG A 165 -9.72 10.86 0.46
CA ARG A 165 -10.97 10.91 1.22
C ARG A 165 -11.45 12.35 1.35
N PRO A 166 -12.08 12.88 0.29
CA PRO A 166 -12.49 14.30 0.25
C PRO A 166 -13.55 14.70 1.28
N LEU A 167 -14.31 13.72 1.78
CA LEU A 167 -15.41 13.94 2.73
C LEU A 167 -15.00 13.77 4.19
N LEU A 168 -13.71 13.58 4.49
CA LEU A 168 -13.23 13.15 5.81
C LEU A 168 -13.46 14.19 6.92
N ALA A 169 -13.62 15.47 6.59
CA ALA A 169 -13.96 16.54 7.52
C ALA A 169 -15.48 16.82 7.61
N LEU A 170 -16.30 16.17 6.77
CA LEU A 170 -17.74 16.44 6.66
C LEU A 170 -18.57 15.42 7.46
N ARG A 171 -19.71 15.88 7.98
CA ARG A 171 -20.64 15.03 8.71
C ARG A 171 -21.54 14.27 7.76
N ARG A 172 -21.82 13.01 8.08
CA ARG A 172 -22.74 12.15 7.29
C ARG A 172 -24.14 12.75 7.20
N ALA A 173 -24.63 13.38 8.27
CA ALA A 173 -25.94 14.02 8.29
C ALA A 173 -26.04 15.12 7.23
N ASP A 174 -25.03 15.98 7.12
CA ASP A 174 -25.00 17.08 6.17
C ASP A 174 -24.95 16.58 4.74
N LEU A 175 -24.18 15.52 4.47
CA LEU A 175 -24.12 14.88 3.14
C LEU A 175 -25.48 14.27 2.75
N ARG A 176 -26.21 13.66 3.68
CA ARG A 176 -27.55 13.12 3.44
C ARG A 176 -28.57 14.23 3.17
N ALA A 177 -28.49 15.34 3.89
CA ALA A 177 -29.33 16.50 3.64
C ALA A 177 -29.07 17.07 2.23
N TRP A 178 -27.81 17.24 1.85
CA TRP A 178 -27.45 17.65 0.48
C TRP A 178 -28.00 16.71 -0.59
N LEU A 179 -27.89 15.38 -0.43
CA LEU A 179 -28.46 14.43 -1.40
C LEU A 179 -29.98 14.50 -1.48
N ALA A 180 -30.67 14.75 -0.37
CA ALA A 180 -32.12 14.95 -0.36
C ALA A 180 -32.54 16.21 -1.09
N ASP A 181 -31.81 17.31 -0.93
CA ASP A 181 -32.01 18.58 -1.67
C ASP A 181 -31.82 18.41 -3.17
N GLU A 182 -30.88 17.52 -3.58
CA GLU A 182 -30.66 17.15 -4.99
C GLU A 182 -31.69 16.13 -5.50
N GLY A 183 -32.65 15.70 -4.69
CA GLY A 183 -33.67 14.70 -5.06
C GLY A 183 -33.09 13.30 -5.30
N LEU A 184 -31.94 12.96 -4.68
CA LEU A 184 -31.25 11.70 -4.89
C LEU A 184 -31.46 10.75 -3.71
N GLY A 185 -31.97 9.55 -4.00
CA GLY A 185 -32.04 8.44 -3.07
C GLY A 185 -30.77 7.59 -3.09
N TRP A 186 -30.52 6.90 -1.98
CA TRP A 186 -29.36 6.00 -1.81
C TRP A 186 -29.78 4.65 -1.22
N LEU A 187 -28.85 3.68 -1.25
CA LEU A 187 -29.01 2.39 -0.60
C LEU A 187 -28.67 2.50 0.88
N ASP A 188 -29.53 2.00 1.75
CA ASP A 188 -29.25 1.76 3.17
C ASP A 188 -29.15 0.24 3.40
N ASP A 189 -27.94 -0.26 3.62
CA ASP A 189 -27.69 -1.67 3.95
C ASP A 189 -28.14 -1.95 5.39
N PRO A 190 -29.07 -2.88 5.63
CA PRO A 190 -29.53 -3.26 6.97
C PRO A 190 -28.40 -3.71 7.91
N ALA A 191 -27.31 -4.28 7.39
CA ALA A 191 -26.15 -4.67 8.19
C ALA A 191 -25.46 -3.48 8.87
N ASN A 192 -25.70 -2.24 8.41
CA ASN A 192 -25.21 -1.03 9.06
C ASN A 192 -25.86 -0.74 10.42
N ALA A 193 -26.98 -1.39 10.73
CA ALA A 193 -27.70 -1.30 12.02
C ALA A 193 -27.45 -2.52 12.93
N ASP A 194 -26.75 -3.55 12.46
CA ASP A 194 -26.55 -4.80 13.20
C ASP A 194 -25.54 -4.62 14.36
N LEU A 195 -26.05 -4.54 15.59
CA LEU A 195 -25.23 -4.33 16.78
C LEU A 195 -24.31 -5.50 17.17
N ARG A 196 -24.37 -6.63 16.47
CA ARG A 196 -23.35 -7.69 16.59
C ARG A 196 -21.96 -7.19 16.19
N TYR A 197 -21.89 -6.21 15.30
CA TYR A 197 -20.64 -5.62 14.84
C TYR A 197 -20.21 -4.38 15.65
N ALA A 198 -18.92 -4.16 15.77
CA ALA A 198 -18.37 -3.07 16.57
C ALA A 198 -18.71 -1.67 16.02
N ARG A 199 -18.78 -1.51 14.68
CA ARG A 199 -19.05 -0.22 14.06
C ARG A 199 -20.46 0.30 14.30
N PRO A 200 -21.55 -0.48 14.14
CA PRO A 200 -22.90 -0.07 14.55
C PRO A 200 -23.00 0.29 16.04
N ARG A 201 -22.33 -0.45 16.93
CA ARG A 201 -22.29 -0.08 18.37
C ARG A 201 -21.59 1.27 18.61
N ALA A 202 -20.47 1.52 17.94
CA ALA A 202 -19.78 2.81 18.03
C ALA A 202 -20.65 3.96 17.52
N ARG A 203 -21.41 3.73 16.44
CA ARG A 203 -22.35 4.71 15.88
C ARG A 203 -23.50 5.02 16.85
N LEU A 204 -24.05 4.02 17.50
CA LEU A 204 -25.09 4.20 18.52
C LEU A 204 -24.54 5.02 19.70
N ALA A 205 -23.37 4.66 20.22
CA ALA A 205 -22.72 5.41 21.31
C ALA A 205 -22.46 6.89 20.95
N LEU A 206 -22.06 7.18 19.72
CA LEU A 206 -21.91 8.58 19.23
C LEU A 206 -23.26 9.31 19.22
N ALA A 207 -24.35 8.63 18.81
CA ALA A 207 -25.68 9.22 18.81
C ALA A 207 -26.20 9.48 20.24
N GLU A 208 -25.76 8.70 21.21
CA GLU A 208 -26.02 8.87 22.64
C GLU A 208 -25.11 9.90 23.33
N GLY A 209 -24.28 10.60 22.58
CA GLY A 209 -23.42 11.67 23.07
C GLY A 209 -22.03 11.23 23.60
N VAL A 210 -21.63 9.99 23.38
CA VAL A 210 -20.27 9.56 23.68
C VAL A 210 -19.31 10.22 22.69
N HIS A 211 -18.31 10.92 23.18
CA HIS A 211 -17.36 11.64 22.33
C HIS A 211 -16.08 10.84 22.11
N GLY A 212 -15.56 10.90 20.89
CA GLY A 212 -14.25 10.38 20.51
C GLY A 212 -13.44 11.45 19.78
N ALA A 213 -12.14 11.46 19.97
CA ALA A 213 -11.26 12.32 19.19
C ALA A 213 -10.67 11.51 18.01
N PRO A 214 -10.55 12.08 16.80
CA PRO A 214 -9.91 11.42 15.68
C PRO A 214 -8.51 10.92 16.03
N ILE A 215 -8.20 9.72 15.55
CA ILE A 215 -6.90 9.12 15.77
C ILE A 215 -5.90 9.75 14.79
N LEU A 216 -4.82 10.29 15.31
CA LEU A 216 -3.73 10.82 14.49
C LEU A 216 -2.63 9.77 14.31
N GLU A 217 -2.16 9.60 13.09
CA GLU A 217 -0.93 8.85 12.82
C GLU A 217 0.27 9.81 12.98
N PRO A 218 1.41 9.31 13.47
CA PRO A 218 2.60 10.15 13.57
C PRO A 218 3.05 10.61 12.17
N ASP A 219 3.36 11.90 12.07
CA ASP A 219 4.00 12.45 10.87
C ASP A 219 5.46 11.98 10.81
N LEU A 220 5.83 11.33 9.71
CA LEU A 220 7.19 10.82 9.50
C LEU A 220 8.03 11.70 8.56
N SER A 221 7.48 12.81 8.07
CA SER A 221 8.20 13.72 7.17
C SER A 221 9.51 14.26 7.78
N PRO A 222 9.61 14.54 9.11
CA PRO A 222 10.87 14.95 9.71
C PRO A 222 11.95 13.85 9.72
N LEU A 223 11.57 12.60 9.48
CA LEU A 223 12.49 11.46 9.45
C LEU A 223 12.92 11.06 8.03
N ALA A 224 12.54 11.83 7.01
CA ALA A 224 12.80 11.51 5.61
C ALA A 224 14.28 11.30 5.28
N ASP A 225 15.15 12.05 5.91
CA ASP A 225 16.60 11.97 5.69
C ASP A 225 17.31 10.86 6.48
N LEU A 226 16.60 10.20 7.39
CA LEU A 226 17.19 9.15 8.23
C LEU A 226 17.34 7.81 7.52
N TRP A 227 16.65 7.58 6.43
CA TRP A 227 16.65 6.27 5.77
C TRP A 227 17.18 6.31 4.34
N ARG A 228 17.68 5.18 3.91
CA ARG A 228 18.14 4.89 2.55
C ARG A 228 17.65 3.51 2.13
N VAL A 229 17.46 3.30 0.85
CA VAL A 229 17.09 2.00 0.29
C VAL A 229 18.28 1.42 -0.47
N THR A 230 18.51 0.12 -0.31
CA THR A 230 19.55 -0.56 -1.04
C THR A 230 19.06 -1.01 -2.42
N PRO A 231 19.95 -1.13 -3.42
CA PRO A 231 19.57 -1.62 -4.75
C PRO A 231 18.97 -3.04 -4.75
N TRP A 232 19.19 -3.80 -3.69
CA TRP A 232 18.61 -5.14 -3.50
C TRP A 232 17.35 -5.17 -2.64
N GLY A 233 16.71 -4.01 -2.44
CA GLY A 233 15.42 -3.90 -1.77
C GLY A 233 15.46 -3.96 -0.24
N GLY A 234 16.61 -3.75 0.37
CA GLY A 234 16.74 -3.53 1.82
C GLY A 234 16.57 -2.06 2.20
N VAL A 235 16.50 -1.79 3.50
CA VAL A 235 16.45 -0.44 4.09
C VAL A 235 17.61 -0.28 5.07
N ALA A 236 18.22 0.91 5.09
CA ALA A 236 19.16 1.33 6.13
C ALA A 236 18.63 2.60 6.79
N ILE A 237 18.64 2.65 8.14
CA ILE A 237 18.20 3.80 8.93
C ILE A 237 19.36 4.28 9.78
N ASP A 238 19.60 5.60 9.82
CA ASP A 238 20.53 6.23 10.77
C ASP A 238 20.09 5.91 12.19
N ARG A 239 20.92 5.14 12.90
CA ARG A 239 20.64 4.67 14.26
C ARG A 239 20.50 5.83 15.23
N ARG A 240 21.42 6.80 15.18
CA ARG A 240 21.42 7.95 16.10
C ARG A 240 20.26 8.89 15.82
N GLY A 241 19.94 9.09 14.56
CA GLY A 241 18.75 9.84 14.16
C GLY A 241 17.47 9.21 14.69
N LEU A 242 17.35 7.89 14.57
CA LEU A 242 16.19 7.15 15.08
C LEU A 242 16.09 7.18 16.61
N GLN A 243 17.20 7.15 17.34
CA GLN A 243 17.23 7.30 18.80
C GLN A 243 16.73 8.68 19.27
N ARG A 244 16.96 9.73 18.49
CA ARG A 244 16.51 11.09 18.78
C ARG A 244 15.06 11.37 18.35
N ALA A 245 14.49 10.55 17.51
CA ALA A 245 13.12 10.71 17.02
C ALA A 245 12.08 10.51 18.14
N ALA A 246 10.91 11.10 18.00
CA ALA A 246 9.80 10.85 18.91
C ALA A 246 9.45 9.34 18.93
N PRO A 247 9.17 8.75 20.09
CA PRO A 247 9.01 7.30 20.23
C PRO A 247 8.00 6.67 19.25
N ASP A 248 6.86 7.30 19.04
CA ASP A 248 5.83 6.79 18.14
C ASP A 248 6.24 6.92 16.66
N GLN A 249 6.94 7.99 16.29
CA GLN A 249 7.53 8.15 14.95
C GLN A 249 8.59 7.07 14.69
N ALA A 250 9.49 6.84 15.64
CA ALA A 250 10.55 5.84 15.53
C ALA A 250 9.97 4.42 15.40
N VAL A 251 9.00 4.05 16.25
CA VAL A 251 8.29 2.77 16.18
C VAL A 251 7.60 2.62 14.82
N ARG A 252 6.94 3.66 14.34
CA ARG A 252 6.22 3.62 13.06
C ARG A 252 7.18 3.47 11.88
N LEU A 253 8.27 4.23 11.84
CA LEU A 253 9.29 4.11 10.80
C LEU A 253 9.90 2.70 10.78
N LEU A 254 10.19 2.13 11.94
CA LEU A 254 10.73 0.79 12.10
C LEU A 254 9.77 -0.28 11.56
N GLN A 255 8.47 -0.17 11.86
CA GLN A 255 7.45 -1.06 11.31
C GLN A 255 7.37 -1.00 9.78
N ILE A 256 7.40 0.21 9.22
CA ILE A 256 7.34 0.43 7.77
C ILE A 256 8.60 -0.13 7.11
N ALA A 257 9.79 0.18 7.62
CA ALA A 257 11.05 -0.32 7.09
C ALA A 257 11.10 -1.85 7.07
N ALA A 258 10.67 -2.50 8.17
CA ALA A 258 10.58 -3.96 8.24
C ALA A 258 9.60 -4.52 7.19
N ALA A 259 8.42 -3.93 7.03
CA ALA A 259 7.44 -4.38 6.03
C ALA A 259 7.93 -4.17 4.59
N CYS A 260 8.66 -3.09 4.33
CA CYS A 260 9.25 -2.83 3.01
C CYS A 260 10.35 -3.83 2.67
N ALA A 261 11.28 -4.05 3.58
CA ALA A 261 12.40 -4.98 3.38
C ALA A 261 11.97 -6.46 3.34
N SER A 262 10.89 -6.82 4.04
CA SER A 262 10.36 -8.18 4.05
C SER A 262 9.35 -8.49 2.94
N GLY A 263 8.78 -7.48 2.28
CA GLY A 263 7.66 -7.66 1.35
C GLY A 263 6.32 -8.00 2.04
N ALA A 264 6.24 -7.97 3.37
CA ALA A 264 5.04 -8.33 4.12
C ALA A 264 3.84 -7.45 3.75
N GLN A 265 2.64 -8.03 3.72
CA GLN A 265 1.41 -7.28 3.39
C GLN A 265 1.10 -6.22 4.45
N GLY A 266 1.24 -6.56 5.74
CA GLY A 266 0.91 -5.69 6.85
C GLY A 266 2.11 -5.31 7.71
N LEU A 267 1.90 -4.37 8.62
CA LEU A 267 2.92 -3.95 9.58
C LEU A 267 3.02 -4.92 10.75
N ALA A 268 4.21 -5.07 11.29
CA ALA A 268 4.41 -5.81 12.54
C ALA A 268 3.65 -5.15 13.70
N ARG A 269 3.26 -5.94 14.71
CA ARG A 269 2.55 -5.41 15.89
C ARG A 269 3.40 -4.34 16.61
N PRO A 270 2.80 -3.21 17.05
CA PRO A 270 3.54 -2.11 17.70
C PRO A 270 4.38 -2.57 18.90
N GLY A 271 3.87 -3.50 19.73
CA GLY A 271 4.60 -4.04 20.88
C GLY A 271 5.92 -4.73 20.48
N ARG A 272 5.96 -5.46 19.37
CA ARG A 272 7.18 -6.07 18.85
C ARG A 272 8.19 -5.01 18.39
N ALA A 273 7.71 -3.98 17.69
CA ALA A 273 8.56 -2.89 17.25
C ALA A 273 9.14 -2.10 18.43
N ARG A 274 8.35 -1.83 19.48
CA ARG A 274 8.85 -1.24 20.75
C ARG A 274 9.92 -2.10 21.40
N GLY A 275 9.78 -3.44 21.37
CA GLY A 275 10.81 -4.36 21.86
C GLY A 275 12.15 -4.23 21.08
N VAL A 276 12.11 -3.93 19.79
CA VAL A 276 13.32 -3.64 19.01
C VAL A 276 13.88 -2.27 19.40
N MET A 277 13.03 -1.24 19.56
CA MET A 277 13.44 0.08 20.01
C MET A 277 14.15 0.05 21.37
N ALA A 278 13.69 -0.78 22.31
CA ALA A 278 14.33 -0.94 23.61
C ALA A 278 15.79 -1.43 23.52
N ARG A 279 16.18 -2.13 22.44
CA ARG A 279 17.57 -2.56 22.20
C ARG A 279 18.46 -1.47 21.61
N LEU A 280 17.89 -0.34 21.19
CA LEU A 280 18.64 0.80 20.68
C LEU A 280 19.28 1.65 21.78
N THR A 281 19.02 1.35 23.06
CA THR A 281 19.70 2.03 24.18
C THR A 281 21.19 1.67 24.18
N GLY A 282 22.04 2.67 23.93
CA GLY A 282 23.50 2.49 23.80
C GLY A 282 23.95 2.06 22.39
N ASP A 283 25.23 1.76 22.23
CA ASP A 283 25.89 1.53 20.93
C ASP A 283 26.15 0.05 20.60
N LYS A 284 25.66 -0.90 21.44
CA LYS A 284 25.89 -2.33 21.21
C LYS A 284 25.27 -2.76 19.88
N ALA A 285 26.04 -3.52 19.10
CA ALA A 285 25.53 -4.20 17.92
C ALA A 285 24.54 -5.31 18.32
N PHE A 286 23.50 -5.50 17.54
CA PHE A 286 22.55 -6.59 17.72
C PHE A 286 21.92 -7.04 16.40
N VAL A 287 21.38 -8.26 16.42
CA VAL A 287 20.57 -8.79 15.33
C VAL A 287 19.25 -9.29 15.89
N VAL A 288 18.14 -8.96 15.22
CA VAL A 288 16.77 -9.41 15.55
C VAL A 288 15.95 -9.60 14.29
N THR A 289 14.80 -10.23 14.41
CA THR A 289 13.80 -10.33 13.32
C THR A 289 12.51 -9.60 13.70
N LEU A 290 11.91 -8.94 12.71
CA LEU A 290 10.63 -8.25 12.86
C LEU A 290 9.81 -8.38 11.56
N GLY A 291 8.66 -9.04 11.61
CA GLY A 291 7.73 -9.11 10.49
C GLY A 291 8.34 -9.67 9.19
N GLY A 292 9.23 -10.67 9.29
CA GLY A 292 9.90 -11.26 8.13
C GLY A 292 11.14 -10.49 7.64
N ALA A 293 11.51 -9.40 8.32
CA ALA A 293 12.79 -8.71 8.11
C ALA A 293 13.82 -9.10 9.16
N ARG A 294 15.05 -9.36 8.73
CA ARG A 294 16.23 -9.42 9.58
C ARG A 294 16.75 -8.00 9.76
N ILE A 295 16.87 -7.58 10.99
CA ILE A 295 17.38 -6.27 11.39
C ILE A 295 18.75 -6.48 12.02
N ALA A 296 19.77 -5.83 11.47
CA ALA A 296 21.12 -5.77 12.07
C ALA A 296 21.44 -4.31 12.39
N ALA A 297 21.87 -4.05 13.61
CA ALA A 297 22.29 -2.72 14.04
C ALA A 297 23.78 -2.75 14.42
N ASP A 298 24.53 -1.80 13.88
CA ASP A 298 25.87 -1.43 14.34
C ASP A 298 25.83 -0.07 15.08
N VAL A 299 26.96 0.60 15.21
CA VAL A 299 27.06 1.89 15.92
C VAL A 299 26.30 3.01 15.20
N ASP A 300 26.28 3.00 13.86
CA ASP A 300 25.79 4.11 13.04
C ASP A 300 24.48 3.77 12.34
N TRP A 301 24.27 2.50 11.96
CA TRP A 301 23.19 2.09 11.08
C TRP A 301 22.36 0.93 11.62
N MET A 302 21.08 0.95 11.27
CA MET A 302 20.19 -0.21 11.32
C MET A 302 19.84 -0.65 9.93
N THR A 303 20.19 -1.88 9.54
CA THR A 303 19.88 -2.46 8.24
C THR A 303 18.74 -3.46 8.34
N PHE A 304 17.81 -3.38 7.41
CA PHE A 304 16.64 -4.25 7.30
C PHE A 304 16.73 -5.01 5.99
N GLU A 305 16.71 -6.31 6.08
CA GLU A 305 16.80 -7.20 4.92
C GLU A 305 15.77 -8.32 5.03
N ARG A 306 15.45 -8.96 3.90
CA ARG A 306 14.55 -10.12 3.90
C ARG A 306 15.15 -11.25 4.72
N GLU A 307 14.40 -11.77 5.68
CA GLU A 307 14.81 -12.94 6.46
C GLU A 307 14.74 -14.21 5.59
N ALA A 308 15.89 -14.82 5.32
CA ALA A 308 15.97 -15.98 4.43
C ALA A 308 15.30 -17.25 5.02
N GLY A 309 15.18 -17.36 6.34
CA GLY A 309 14.46 -18.44 7.03
C GLY A 309 12.97 -18.48 6.77
N GLU A 310 12.38 -17.42 6.19
CA GLU A 310 10.96 -17.39 5.77
C GLU A 310 10.62 -18.40 4.66
N MET A 311 11.61 -18.92 3.90
CA MET A 311 11.36 -20.00 2.94
C MET A 311 10.74 -21.23 3.59
N GLU A 312 11.18 -21.59 4.78
CA GLU A 312 10.67 -22.73 5.54
C GLU A 312 9.22 -22.50 6.02
N ARG A 313 8.76 -21.25 6.04
CA ARG A 313 7.41 -20.83 6.41
C ARG A 313 6.54 -20.45 5.21
N GLY A 314 6.93 -20.84 3.99
CA GLY A 314 6.19 -20.57 2.75
C GLY A 314 6.44 -19.21 2.12
N GLY A 315 7.41 -18.42 2.63
CA GLY A 315 7.90 -17.20 1.98
C GLY A 315 8.86 -17.52 0.82
N LEU A 316 9.16 -16.52 -0.02
CA LEU A 316 10.07 -16.64 -1.16
C LEU A 316 9.66 -17.73 -2.18
N ALA A 317 8.36 -18.05 -2.24
CA ALA A 317 7.84 -19.04 -3.16
C ALA A 317 8.16 -18.66 -4.61
N PRO A 318 8.55 -19.63 -5.46
CA PRO A 318 8.82 -19.38 -6.86
C PRO A 318 7.52 -18.98 -7.59
N ILE A 319 7.66 -18.12 -8.61
CA ILE A 319 6.55 -17.74 -9.49
C ILE A 319 6.96 -17.91 -10.96
N THR A 320 5.98 -18.07 -11.83
CA THR A 320 6.14 -17.93 -13.28
C THR A 320 5.64 -16.55 -13.71
N VAL A 321 6.38 -15.87 -14.56
CA VAL A 321 6.00 -14.63 -15.23
C VAL A 321 5.94 -14.91 -16.72
N GLU A 322 4.74 -14.89 -17.29
CA GLU A 322 4.51 -15.16 -18.72
C GLU A 322 4.98 -13.98 -19.58
N ALA A 323 5.34 -14.25 -20.82
CA ALA A 323 5.73 -13.22 -21.78
C ALA A 323 4.66 -12.12 -21.89
N GLY A 324 5.09 -10.88 -21.88
CA GLY A 324 4.22 -9.69 -21.88
C GLY A 324 3.61 -9.32 -20.53
N GLN A 325 3.84 -10.11 -19.47
CA GLN A 325 3.27 -9.85 -18.15
C GLN A 325 4.24 -9.16 -17.19
N THR A 326 3.63 -8.47 -16.22
CA THR A 326 4.31 -7.91 -15.05
C THR A 326 3.74 -8.55 -13.79
N ARG A 327 4.59 -9.15 -12.97
CA ARG A 327 4.23 -9.76 -11.68
C ARG A 327 5.12 -9.26 -10.55
N VAL A 328 4.63 -9.36 -9.33
CA VAL A 328 5.44 -9.05 -8.14
C VAL A 328 5.86 -10.34 -7.46
N TRP A 329 7.16 -10.49 -7.24
CA TRP A 329 7.73 -11.60 -6.50
C TRP A 329 8.07 -11.19 -5.07
N ASP A 330 7.68 -12.04 -4.10
CA ASP A 330 7.91 -11.90 -2.66
C ASP A 330 7.47 -10.52 -2.08
N GLY A 331 6.53 -9.83 -2.77
CA GLY A 331 6.09 -8.48 -2.37
C GLY A 331 7.17 -7.40 -2.46
N ARG A 332 8.36 -7.70 -3.00
CA ARG A 332 9.52 -6.80 -3.02
C ARG A 332 9.98 -6.39 -4.42
N PHE A 333 9.79 -7.22 -5.41
CA PHE A 333 10.32 -6.99 -6.75
C PHE A 333 9.23 -7.08 -7.81
N GLU A 334 9.11 -6.05 -8.61
CA GLU A 334 8.27 -6.06 -9.81
C GLU A 334 9.10 -6.53 -10.99
N ILE A 335 8.63 -7.59 -11.64
CA ILE A 335 9.34 -8.27 -12.72
C ILE A 335 8.47 -8.24 -13.96
N THR A 336 9.04 -7.76 -15.07
CA THR A 336 8.40 -7.68 -16.37
C THR A 336 9.26 -8.42 -17.39
N THR A 337 8.65 -9.25 -18.22
CA THR A 337 9.29 -9.91 -19.35
C THR A 337 8.49 -9.68 -20.62
N ALA A 338 9.15 -9.39 -21.72
CA ALA A 338 8.50 -9.17 -23.01
C ALA A 338 8.57 -10.40 -23.91
N ALA A 339 9.67 -11.16 -23.87
CA ALA A 339 10.03 -12.11 -24.93
C ALA A 339 9.90 -13.59 -24.56
N ALA A 340 9.95 -13.94 -23.27
CA ALA A 340 9.94 -15.33 -22.85
C ALA A 340 9.33 -15.50 -21.46
N ASP A 341 8.76 -16.65 -21.18
CA ASP A 341 8.30 -17.03 -19.86
C ASP A 341 9.49 -17.22 -18.91
N LEU A 342 9.36 -16.67 -17.71
CA LEU A 342 10.41 -16.71 -16.70
C LEU A 342 9.93 -17.46 -15.47
N ARG A 343 10.78 -18.32 -14.93
CA ARG A 343 10.69 -18.79 -13.55
C ARG A 343 11.53 -17.89 -12.67
N VAL A 344 10.92 -17.33 -11.63
CA VAL A 344 11.57 -16.46 -10.64
C VAL A 344 11.58 -17.17 -9.30
N GLU A 345 12.77 -17.24 -8.68
CA GLU A 345 12.96 -17.95 -7.41
C GLU A 345 14.08 -17.28 -6.58
N ALA A 346 14.25 -17.70 -5.34
CA ALA A 346 15.29 -17.16 -4.46
C ALA A 346 16.68 -17.70 -4.88
N LEU A 347 17.71 -16.87 -4.73
CA LEU A 347 19.10 -17.24 -5.03
C LEU A 347 19.59 -18.42 -4.16
N ARG A 348 19.03 -18.63 -2.96
CA ARG A 348 19.39 -19.76 -2.09
C ARG A 348 19.35 -21.08 -2.85
N GLY A 349 20.48 -21.77 -2.85
CA GLY A 349 20.66 -23.05 -3.60
C GLY A 349 21.11 -22.88 -5.05
N HIS A 350 21.12 -21.67 -5.60
CA HIS A 350 21.45 -21.41 -7.01
C HIS A 350 22.78 -20.64 -7.20
N ALA A 351 23.44 -20.24 -6.13
CA ALA A 351 24.64 -19.39 -6.22
C ALA A 351 25.79 -20.01 -7.01
N ALA A 352 25.97 -21.33 -6.94
CA ALA A 352 27.01 -22.06 -7.68
C ALA A 352 26.78 -22.03 -9.21
N GLY A 353 25.54 -21.95 -9.66
CA GLY A 353 25.16 -21.90 -11.06
C GLY A 353 25.25 -20.50 -11.71
N LEU A 354 25.52 -19.46 -10.94
CA LEU A 354 25.63 -18.10 -11.47
C LEU A 354 26.90 -17.93 -12.34
N GLY A 355 26.79 -17.17 -13.42
CA GLY A 355 27.94 -16.73 -14.21
C GLY A 355 28.84 -15.73 -13.45
N ASP A 356 30.09 -15.56 -13.92
CA ASP A 356 31.10 -14.71 -13.26
C ASP A 356 30.64 -13.27 -13.09
N ALA A 357 29.92 -12.76 -14.06
CA ALA A 357 29.38 -11.43 -14.02
C ALA A 357 28.33 -11.23 -12.90
N ASP A 358 27.47 -12.21 -12.65
CA ASP A 358 26.47 -12.16 -11.58
C ASP A 358 27.14 -12.41 -10.22
N ARG A 359 28.18 -13.26 -10.17
CA ARG A 359 29.03 -13.44 -8.98
C ARG A 359 29.72 -12.14 -8.57
N ALA A 360 30.28 -11.39 -9.53
CA ALA A 360 30.89 -10.09 -9.27
C ALA A 360 29.90 -9.07 -8.69
N VAL A 361 28.66 -9.04 -9.19
CA VAL A 361 27.58 -8.19 -8.64
C VAL A 361 27.27 -8.55 -7.19
N MET A 362 27.23 -9.84 -6.86
CA MET A 362 26.96 -10.29 -5.50
C MET A 362 28.01 -9.87 -4.49
N LEU A 363 29.25 -9.62 -4.87
CA LEU A 363 30.29 -9.12 -3.95
C LEU A 363 29.90 -7.79 -3.30
N GLY A 364 29.15 -6.94 -4.03
CA GLY A 364 28.61 -5.67 -3.52
C GLY A 364 27.35 -5.78 -2.66
N VAL A 365 26.78 -6.98 -2.51
CA VAL A 365 25.56 -7.21 -1.73
C VAL A 365 25.91 -7.76 -0.36
N ALA A 366 25.25 -7.28 0.69
CA ALA A 366 25.40 -7.81 2.04
C ALA A 366 25.16 -9.34 2.06
N VAL A 367 26.02 -10.09 2.73
CA VAL A 367 25.98 -11.57 2.75
C VAL A 367 24.62 -12.08 3.22
N SER A 368 24.04 -11.43 4.24
CA SER A 368 22.73 -11.77 4.80
C SER A 368 21.56 -11.57 3.83
N ALA A 369 21.69 -10.66 2.86
CA ALA A 369 20.64 -10.40 1.85
C ALA A 369 20.69 -11.38 0.68
N ARG A 370 21.88 -11.95 0.37
CA ARG A 370 22.10 -12.79 -0.82
C ARG A 370 21.11 -13.92 -0.99
N PRO A 371 20.80 -14.74 0.03
CA PRO A 371 19.91 -15.89 -0.13
C PRO A 371 18.50 -15.54 -0.61
N ALA A 372 18.02 -14.32 -0.32
CA ALA A 372 16.69 -13.84 -0.67
C ALA A 372 16.66 -12.98 -1.93
N LEU A 373 17.73 -12.90 -2.71
CA LEU A 373 17.76 -12.20 -3.98
C LEU A 373 16.96 -12.96 -5.05
N PRO A 374 16.28 -12.26 -5.97
CA PRO A 374 15.61 -12.90 -7.09
C PRO A 374 16.62 -13.38 -8.14
N VAL A 375 16.46 -14.62 -8.56
CA VAL A 375 17.08 -15.15 -9.77
C VAL A 375 15.99 -15.59 -10.74
N PHE A 376 16.27 -15.56 -12.02
CA PHE A 376 15.35 -16.04 -13.03
C PHE A 376 16.01 -16.99 -14.01
N ARG A 377 15.19 -17.87 -14.59
CA ARG A 377 15.51 -18.78 -15.69
C ARG A 377 14.45 -18.64 -16.75
N THR A 378 14.83 -18.73 -18.02
CA THR A 378 13.88 -18.88 -19.12
C THR A 378 13.33 -20.30 -19.11
N LEU A 379 12.04 -20.48 -19.33
CA LEU A 379 11.40 -21.80 -19.33
C LEU A 379 11.67 -22.57 -20.63
N ASP A 380 12.02 -21.88 -21.72
CA ASP A 380 12.34 -22.49 -23.03
C ASP A 380 13.60 -23.36 -23.01
N HIS A 381 14.42 -23.25 -21.96
CA HIS A 381 15.65 -24.01 -21.79
C HIS A 381 15.74 -24.56 -20.36
N GLU A 382 15.28 -25.80 -20.14
CA GLU A 382 15.34 -26.48 -18.83
C GLU A 382 16.74 -26.47 -18.17
N ARG A 383 17.81 -26.29 -18.96
CA ARG A 383 19.21 -26.23 -18.50
C ARG A 383 19.79 -24.80 -18.47
N ALA A 384 18.96 -23.77 -18.66
CA ALA A 384 19.47 -22.39 -18.60
C ALA A 384 20.06 -22.08 -17.22
N ALA A 385 21.27 -21.55 -17.17
CA ALA A 385 21.90 -21.14 -15.93
C ALA A 385 21.06 -20.05 -15.24
N PRO A 386 20.92 -20.08 -13.92
CA PRO A 386 20.22 -19.04 -13.19
C PRO A 386 20.94 -17.69 -13.39
N ARG A 387 20.18 -16.63 -13.57
CA ARG A 387 20.72 -15.28 -13.75
C ARG A 387 20.20 -14.39 -12.62
N LEU A 388 21.08 -13.58 -12.04
CA LEU A 388 20.68 -12.63 -11.01
C LEU A 388 19.78 -11.56 -11.63
N ALA A 389 18.57 -11.43 -11.11
CA ALA A 389 17.57 -10.49 -11.62
C ALA A 389 17.94 -9.02 -11.37
N LEU A 390 18.76 -8.73 -10.34
CA LEU A 390 19.15 -7.38 -9.94
C LEU A 390 20.32 -6.83 -10.79
N ARG A 391 20.06 -6.50 -12.03
CA ARG A 391 21.09 -5.92 -12.89
C ARG A 391 21.27 -4.41 -12.73
N GLY A 392 20.35 -3.70 -12.07
CA GLY A 392 20.46 -2.27 -11.75
C GLY A 392 21.65 -1.90 -10.83
N LEU A 393 22.37 -2.89 -10.28
CA LEU A 393 23.65 -2.70 -9.61
C LEU A 393 24.80 -2.43 -10.59
N ARG A 394 24.60 -2.62 -11.89
CA ARG A 394 25.55 -2.27 -12.94
C ARG A 394 25.14 -0.94 -13.55
N ALA A 395 25.86 0.10 -13.25
CA ALA A 395 25.55 1.49 -13.61
C ALA A 395 25.44 1.80 -15.12
N HIS A 396 25.63 0.84 -16.04
CA HIS A 396 25.80 1.12 -17.47
C HIS A 396 25.17 0.12 -18.45
N ILE A 397 24.23 -0.73 -18.03
CA ILE A 397 23.59 -1.64 -18.97
C ILE A 397 22.09 -1.40 -19.00
N GLU A 398 21.61 -0.76 -20.06
CA GLU A 398 20.19 -0.75 -20.42
C GLU A 398 19.76 -2.16 -20.84
N PHE A 399 18.63 -2.64 -20.28
CA PHE A 399 18.08 -3.95 -20.62
C PHE A 399 16.73 -3.81 -21.28
N GLU A 400 16.63 -4.37 -22.46
CA GLU A 400 15.36 -4.49 -23.16
C GLU A 400 14.38 -5.46 -22.50
N SER A 401 14.80 -6.47 -21.78
CA SER A 401 13.95 -7.47 -21.06
C SER A 401 14.80 -8.65 -20.58
N PRO A 402 14.48 -9.30 -19.46
CA PRO A 402 13.50 -8.96 -18.46
C PRO A 402 13.97 -7.83 -17.53
N SER A 403 13.04 -7.01 -17.02
CA SER A 403 13.30 -5.99 -16.01
C SER A 403 12.94 -6.49 -14.62
N CYS A 404 13.71 -6.08 -13.62
CA CYS A 404 13.43 -6.35 -12.20
C CYS A 404 13.64 -5.07 -11.40
N ARG A 405 12.56 -4.56 -10.83
CA ARG A 405 12.54 -3.30 -10.08
C ARG A 405 12.23 -3.56 -8.62
N PRO A 406 13.09 -3.16 -7.66
CA PRO A 406 12.73 -3.18 -6.25
C PRO A 406 11.60 -2.18 -5.94
N LEU A 407 10.65 -2.59 -5.12
CA LEU A 407 9.48 -1.78 -4.75
C LEU A 407 9.63 -1.10 -3.38
N CYS A 408 10.71 -1.38 -2.68
CA CYS A 408 10.94 -0.97 -1.30
C CYS A 408 10.93 0.55 -1.15
N GLU A 409 11.59 1.28 -2.05
CA GLU A 409 11.69 2.74 -2.01
C GLU A 409 10.34 3.42 -2.19
N ASP A 410 9.61 3.08 -3.25
CA ASP A 410 8.28 3.62 -3.52
C ASP A 410 7.32 3.37 -2.34
N ARG A 411 7.38 2.16 -1.78
CA ARG A 411 6.54 1.75 -0.64
C ARG A 411 6.88 2.52 0.63
N LEU A 412 8.18 2.67 0.93
CA LEU A 412 8.65 3.37 2.13
C LEU A 412 8.30 4.85 2.06
N ALA A 413 8.58 5.50 0.94
CA ALA A 413 8.25 6.90 0.71
C ALA A 413 6.74 7.18 0.81
N ALA A 414 5.90 6.33 0.19
CA ALA A 414 4.45 6.44 0.27
C ALA A 414 3.93 6.26 1.71
N ALA A 415 4.43 5.25 2.42
CA ALA A 415 4.04 4.97 3.81
C ALA A 415 4.53 6.03 4.80
N ALA A 416 5.71 6.61 4.56
CA ALA A 416 6.25 7.73 5.33
C ALA A 416 5.57 9.08 5.04
N GLY A 417 4.65 9.14 4.07
CA GLY A 417 3.91 10.36 3.76
C GLY A 417 4.64 11.35 2.86
N MET A 418 5.72 10.92 2.19
CA MET A 418 6.49 11.77 1.29
C MET A 418 5.76 12.06 -0.05
N THR A 419 4.76 11.26 -0.38
CA THR A 419 3.87 11.49 -1.52
C THR A 419 2.58 12.12 -0.96
N THR A 420 2.36 13.39 -1.21
CA THR A 420 1.23 14.16 -0.67
C THR A 420 0.12 14.41 -1.68
N ARG A 421 0.39 14.27 -2.97
CA ARG A 421 -0.54 14.50 -4.08
C ARG A 421 -0.22 13.65 -5.29
N GLU A 422 -1.18 13.55 -6.22
CA GLU A 422 -1.09 12.69 -7.40
C GLU A 422 0.15 12.97 -8.28
N ALA A 423 0.50 14.24 -8.49
CA ALA A 423 1.65 14.64 -9.32
C ALA A 423 3.00 14.10 -8.79
N GLU A 424 3.07 13.73 -7.53
CA GLU A 424 4.28 13.20 -6.89
C GLU A 424 4.38 11.67 -6.99
N ILE A 425 3.31 10.98 -7.41
CA ILE A 425 3.32 9.52 -7.54
C ILE A 425 4.34 9.11 -8.63
N GLY A 426 5.33 8.31 -8.24
CA GLY A 426 6.39 7.84 -9.13
C GLY A 426 7.51 8.84 -9.42
N THR A 427 7.49 10.04 -8.81
CA THR A 427 8.54 11.06 -8.99
C THR A 427 9.70 10.85 -8.00
N ILE A 428 9.43 10.25 -6.84
CA ILE A 428 10.40 10.07 -5.74
C ILE A 428 11.55 9.17 -6.14
N ALA A 429 11.33 8.16 -6.99
CA ALA A 429 12.38 7.30 -7.53
C ALA A 429 13.48 8.06 -8.31
N ARG A 430 13.25 9.33 -8.68
CA ARG A 430 14.24 10.18 -9.36
C ARG A 430 15.12 11.00 -8.42
N MET A 431 14.72 11.17 -7.15
CA MET A 431 15.48 11.98 -6.18
C MET A 431 16.59 11.21 -5.46
N ALA A 432 16.49 9.89 -5.38
CA ALA A 432 17.46 9.04 -4.66
C ALA A 432 18.75 8.75 -5.44
N LYS A 433 19.10 9.55 -6.40
CA LYS A 433 20.14 9.28 -7.43
C LYS A 433 21.60 9.35 -6.98
N SER A 434 21.98 9.42 -5.71
CA SER A 434 23.43 9.54 -5.42
C SER A 434 23.95 9.19 -4.02
N LEU A 435 23.53 8.13 -3.36
CA LEU A 435 24.25 7.74 -2.15
C LEU A 435 24.72 6.28 -2.24
N ARG A 436 26.05 6.09 -2.28
CA ARG A 436 26.64 4.77 -2.06
C ARG A 436 26.17 4.25 -0.69
N PRO A 437 25.72 2.98 -0.60
CA PRO A 437 25.38 2.39 0.68
C PRO A 437 26.57 2.53 1.65
N PRO A 438 26.34 2.94 2.90
CA PRO A 438 27.41 3.25 3.85
C PRO A 438 28.30 2.04 4.22
N TYR A 439 27.89 0.82 3.88
CA TYR A 439 28.59 -0.41 4.23
C TYR A 439 29.38 -1.06 3.09
N VAL A 440 29.46 -0.44 1.91
CA VAL A 440 30.45 -0.84 0.91
C VAL A 440 31.78 -0.19 1.30
N LYS A 441 32.44 -0.69 2.36
CA LYS A 441 33.87 -0.45 2.52
C LYS A 441 34.54 -1.04 1.29
N ALA A 442 35.23 -0.20 0.51
CA ALA A 442 36.19 -0.66 -0.48
C ALA A 442 37.08 -1.68 0.23
N GLY A 443 37.15 -2.90 -0.32
CA GLY A 443 38.00 -3.92 0.27
C GLY A 443 39.37 -3.34 0.50
N SER A 444 39.82 -3.34 1.76
CA SER A 444 41.21 -3.20 2.09
C SER A 444 41.91 -4.36 1.40
N LYS A 445 42.70 -4.03 0.41
CA LYS A 445 43.82 -4.89 0.00
C LYS A 445 44.75 -4.93 1.22
N ASP A 446 44.86 -6.07 1.86
CA ASP A 446 46.05 -6.62 2.47
C ASP A 446 45.99 -8.15 2.32
#